data_69232a36cc7506dda9f483abf49139e6
#
_entry.id   69232a36cc7506dda9f483abf49139e6
#
_cell.length_a   1.000
_cell.length_b   1.000
_cell.length_c   1.000
_cell.angle_alpha   90.00
_cell.angle_beta   90.00
_cell.angle_gamma   90.00
#
_symmetry.space_group_name_H-M   'P 1'
#
loop_
_entity.id
_entity.type
_entity.pdbx_description
1 polymer ?
#
loop_
_entity_poly.entity_id
_entity_poly.type
_entity_poly.pdbx_seq_one_letter_code
_entity_poly.pdbx_strand_id
1 'polypeptide(L)'
;MSDAKVALGKRLFFEPRLSVNGRYSCASCHDPQRSFSDGRVVAVGATGERLPHNALALVNVAYNVSFGWSQPGARSLEAQMLEPMLKRHPLELGLAGHQADVRAALAADAQYAAAFAAAFPPHSAPRQPVGGAVSFDHVVKAIAAFERTLLSGRSPFDRYVFSAEHAALSEEAKRGMALFFSRTIGCAQCHSGFNFAGNWRDAEGQTGPASFADNGTSATAMRVPTLRNIALTAPYMHDGRFATLEEVLAHYSALGERAQAQRAQQDRRLPQRPLGLSERGELIAFLRSLTDESFVQRFAVHASAAESTP
;
A
#
# COMPACT_ATOMS: atom_id res chain seq x y z
N MET A 1 -16.56 -8.05 10.00
CA MET A 1 -16.04 -6.69 10.27
C MET A 1 -17.12 -5.95 11.05
N SER A 2 -16.77 -5.20 12.10
CA SER A 2 -17.71 -4.35 12.88
C SER A 2 -17.04 -3.03 13.20
N ASP A 3 -17.83 -1.99 13.49
CA ASP A 3 -17.32 -0.66 13.81
C ASP A 3 -16.41 -0.69 15.03
N ALA A 4 -16.74 -1.50 16.04
CA ALA A 4 -15.89 -1.69 17.22
C ALA A 4 -14.51 -2.27 16.88
N LYS A 5 -14.43 -3.23 15.92
CA LYS A 5 -13.14 -3.76 15.45
C LYS A 5 -12.34 -2.73 14.68
N VAL A 6 -13.00 -1.93 13.85
CA VAL A 6 -12.36 -0.85 13.08
C VAL A 6 -11.81 0.22 14.03
N ALA A 7 -12.60 0.64 15.01
CA ALA A 7 -12.18 1.63 16.00
C ALA A 7 -10.99 1.15 16.84
N LEU A 8 -11.04 -0.10 17.32
CA LEU A 8 -9.92 -0.74 18.02
C LEU A 8 -8.69 -0.84 17.12
N GLY A 9 -8.88 -1.29 15.88
CA GLY A 9 -7.79 -1.45 14.90
C GLY A 9 -7.11 -0.12 14.58
N LYS A 10 -7.88 0.96 14.45
CA LYS A 10 -7.34 2.30 14.29
C LYS A 10 -6.45 2.69 15.47
N ARG A 11 -6.89 2.51 16.72
CA ARG A 11 -6.07 2.80 17.89
C ARG A 11 -4.80 1.97 17.92
N LEU A 12 -4.89 0.68 17.62
CA LEU A 12 -3.75 -0.24 17.57
C LEU A 12 -2.76 0.11 16.44
N PHE A 13 -3.22 0.61 15.31
CA PHE A 13 -2.37 1.04 14.20
C PHE A 13 -1.40 2.17 14.62
N PHE A 14 -1.81 3.03 15.54
CA PHE A 14 -1.01 4.11 16.10
C PHE A 14 -0.36 3.76 17.46
N GLU A 15 -0.48 2.53 17.93
CA GLU A 15 -0.04 2.13 19.27
C GLU A 15 1.46 1.80 19.31
N PRO A 16 2.30 2.61 19.98
CA PRO A 16 3.75 2.40 19.98
C PRO A 16 4.19 1.18 20.80
N ARG A 17 3.36 0.67 21.74
CA ARG A 17 3.63 -0.59 22.45
C ARG A 17 3.67 -1.81 21.51
N LEU A 18 3.25 -1.65 20.25
CA LEU A 18 3.39 -2.68 19.21
C LEU A 18 4.78 -2.69 18.56
N SER A 19 5.81 -2.22 19.28
CA SER A 19 7.21 -2.36 18.88
C SER A 19 8.10 -2.68 20.07
N VAL A 20 9.24 -3.32 19.81
CA VAL A 20 10.19 -3.76 20.82
C VAL A 20 10.75 -2.62 21.67
N ASN A 21 10.83 -1.42 21.10
CA ASN A 21 11.35 -0.22 21.80
C ASN A 21 10.26 0.70 22.36
N GLY A 22 8.96 0.38 22.15
CA GLY A 22 7.83 1.17 22.61
C GLY A 22 7.68 2.53 21.94
N ARG A 23 8.32 2.78 20.76
CA ARG A 23 8.34 4.08 20.07
C ARG A 23 7.84 4.02 18.64
N TYR A 24 7.76 2.84 18.06
CA TYR A 24 7.29 2.62 16.69
C TYR A 24 5.89 2.01 16.71
N SER A 25 5.11 2.38 15.73
CA SER A 25 3.80 1.80 15.42
C SER A 25 3.70 1.54 13.93
N CYS A 26 2.60 0.99 13.44
CA CYS A 26 2.36 0.88 12.00
C CYS A 26 2.43 2.25 11.31
N ALA A 27 1.91 3.31 11.98
CA ALA A 27 1.94 4.67 11.47
C ALA A 27 3.35 5.26 11.31
N SER A 28 4.38 4.69 11.94
CA SER A 28 5.77 5.13 11.78
C SER A 28 6.33 4.88 10.37
N CYS A 29 5.76 3.88 9.66
CA CYS A 29 6.10 3.55 8.27
C CYS A 29 4.92 3.75 7.32
N HIS A 30 3.72 4.01 7.85
CA HIS A 30 2.49 4.19 7.07
C HIS A 30 1.78 5.48 7.49
N ASP A 31 2.39 6.64 7.11
CA ASP A 31 1.90 7.97 7.41
C ASP A 31 0.60 8.28 6.65
N PRO A 32 -0.51 8.62 7.34
CA PRO A 32 -1.76 8.99 6.70
C PRO A 32 -1.66 10.15 5.70
N GLN A 33 -0.77 11.12 5.93
CA GLN A 33 -0.57 12.26 5.04
C GLN A 33 0.11 11.87 3.72
N ARG A 34 0.79 10.72 3.70
CA ARG A 34 1.48 10.16 2.53
C ARG A 34 0.75 8.95 1.94
N SER A 35 -0.58 8.95 2.05
CA SER A 35 -1.39 7.80 1.60
C SER A 35 -0.98 6.48 2.27
N PHE A 36 -0.55 6.56 3.53
CA PHE A 36 -0.04 5.44 4.32
C PHE A 36 1.23 4.80 3.73
N SER A 37 2.15 5.61 3.18
CA SER A 37 3.56 5.29 2.94
C SER A 37 4.45 6.12 3.87
N ASP A 38 5.79 5.95 3.86
CA ASP A 38 6.68 6.67 4.80
C ASP A 38 7.49 7.82 4.16
N GLY A 39 7.48 7.93 2.83
CA GLY A 39 8.25 8.94 2.10
C GLY A 39 9.77 8.74 2.16
N ARG A 40 10.25 7.57 2.54
CA ARG A 40 11.68 7.24 2.60
C ARG A 40 12.09 6.37 1.43
N VAL A 41 13.37 6.46 1.05
CA VAL A 41 13.98 5.59 0.02
C VAL A 41 13.80 4.12 0.39
N VAL A 42 14.09 3.77 1.63
CA VAL A 42 13.77 2.47 2.24
C VAL A 42 13.26 2.68 3.66
N ALA A 43 12.36 1.83 4.10
CA ALA A 43 11.83 1.90 5.45
C ALA A 43 12.93 1.62 6.50
N VAL A 44 12.69 2.07 7.74
CA VAL A 44 13.63 1.89 8.86
C VAL A 44 12.86 1.27 10.03
N GLY A 45 13.35 0.12 10.51
CA GLY A 45 12.74 -0.60 11.62
C GLY A 45 12.96 0.05 12.99
N ALA A 46 12.31 -0.48 14.02
CA ALA A 46 12.31 0.05 15.39
C ALA A 46 13.70 0.12 16.03
N THR A 47 14.66 -0.67 15.57
CA THR A 47 16.07 -0.66 16.04
C THR A 47 17.00 0.20 15.17
N GLY A 48 16.46 0.88 14.14
CA GLY A 48 17.25 1.64 13.17
C GLY A 48 17.79 0.82 12.00
N GLU A 49 17.43 -0.46 11.91
CA GLU A 49 17.80 -1.31 10.78
C GLU A 49 17.09 -0.84 9.50
N ARG A 50 17.85 -0.69 8.41
CA ARG A 50 17.30 -0.32 7.10
C ARG A 50 16.70 -1.55 6.43
N LEU A 51 15.48 -1.41 5.93
CA LEU A 51 14.79 -2.48 5.22
C LEU A 51 15.22 -2.49 3.73
N PRO A 52 15.01 -3.61 3.01
CA PRO A 52 15.41 -3.72 1.61
C PRO A 52 14.51 -2.89 0.66
N HIS A 53 13.34 -2.46 1.13
CA HIS A 53 12.33 -1.79 0.32
C HIS A 53 11.73 -0.59 1.04
N ASN A 54 11.12 0.33 0.28
CA ASN A 54 10.30 1.40 0.84
C ASN A 54 8.96 0.84 1.35
N ALA A 55 8.24 1.63 2.17
CA ALA A 55 6.92 1.27 2.66
C ALA A 55 5.87 1.40 1.55
N LEU A 56 5.14 0.31 1.29
CA LEU A 56 3.99 0.33 0.37
C LEU A 56 2.84 1.14 0.95
N ALA A 57 2.20 1.95 0.12
CA ALA A 57 0.95 2.61 0.50
C ALA A 57 -0.14 1.58 0.85
N LEU A 58 -0.91 1.84 1.92
CA LEU A 58 -2.00 0.96 2.36
C LEU A 58 -3.36 1.34 1.74
N VAL A 59 -3.39 2.31 0.85
CA VAL A 59 -4.63 2.69 0.16
C VAL A 59 -5.22 1.51 -0.61
N ASN A 60 -6.51 1.26 -0.42
CA ASN A 60 -7.29 0.23 -1.10
C ASN A 60 -6.74 -1.21 -0.94
N VAL A 61 -6.00 -1.49 0.13
CA VAL A 61 -5.43 -2.83 0.37
C VAL A 61 -6.50 -3.92 0.47
N ALA A 62 -7.74 -3.57 0.80
CA ALA A 62 -8.89 -4.49 0.81
C ALA A 62 -9.12 -5.19 -0.56
N TYR A 63 -8.68 -4.59 -1.65
CA TYR A 63 -8.85 -5.11 -3.02
C TYR A 63 -7.61 -5.84 -3.55
N ASN A 64 -6.53 -5.92 -2.77
CA ASN A 64 -5.33 -6.63 -3.18
C ASN A 64 -5.53 -8.15 -3.07
N VAL A 65 -5.01 -8.88 -4.05
CA VAL A 65 -5.04 -10.37 -4.06
C VAL A 65 -3.78 -10.97 -3.41
N SER A 66 -2.74 -10.16 -3.24
CA SER A 66 -1.51 -10.50 -2.51
C SER A 66 -0.88 -9.25 -1.89
N PHE A 67 -0.03 -9.44 -0.90
CA PHE A 67 0.52 -8.38 -0.06
C PHE A 67 2.05 -8.51 0.01
N GLY A 68 2.72 -7.39 0.33
CA GLY A 68 4.18 -7.27 0.32
C GLY A 68 4.74 -6.95 -1.08
N TRP A 69 6.05 -6.71 -1.17
CA TRP A 69 6.75 -6.41 -2.41
C TRP A 69 7.06 -7.66 -3.23
N SER A 70 7.59 -8.70 -2.59
CA SER A 70 8.03 -9.92 -3.26
C SER A 70 6.87 -10.86 -3.57
N GLN A 71 7.02 -11.65 -4.65
CA GLN A 71 6.06 -12.69 -5.03
C GLN A 71 6.68 -14.09 -4.89
N PRO A 72 5.91 -15.09 -4.43
CA PRO A 72 4.54 -14.98 -3.95
C PRO A 72 4.47 -14.27 -2.59
N GLY A 73 3.53 -13.33 -2.45
CA GLY A 73 3.29 -12.60 -1.20
C GLY A 73 2.24 -13.28 -0.31
N ALA A 74 2.03 -12.69 0.86
CA ALA A 74 0.95 -13.09 1.76
C ALA A 74 -0.41 -12.94 1.06
N ARG A 75 -1.38 -13.79 1.43
CA ARG A 75 -2.71 -13.84 0.80
C ARG A 75 -3.81 -13.19 1.63
N SER A 76 -3.49 -12.66 2.79
CA SER A 76 -4.40 -11.87 3.62
C SER A 76 -3.64 -10.76 4.33
N LEU A 77 -4.34 -9.71 4.75
CA LEU A 77 -3.77 -8.64 5.56
C LEU A 77 -3.25 -9.18 6.88
N GLU A 78 -3.98 -10.11 7.49
CA GLU A 78 -3.61 -10.75 8.74
C GLU A 78 -2.27 -11.51 8.61
N ALA A 79 -2.08 -12.25 7.53
CA ALA A 79 -0.84 -12.96 7.27
C ALA A 79 0.32 -12.01 6.94
N GLN A 80 0.06 -10.95 6.15
CA GLN A 80 1.05 -9.94 5.83
C GLN A 80 1.55 -9.22 7.08
N MET A 81 0.65 -8.87 7.99
CA MET A 81 0.98 -8.09 9.19
C MET A 81 1.93 -8.83 10.13
N LEU A 82 1.93 -10.15 10.11
CA LEU A 82 2.87 -10.96 10.89
C LEU A 82 4.33 -10.77 10.45
N GLU A 83 4.57 -10.43 9.18
CA GLU A 83 5.92 -10.16 8.68
C GLU A 83 6.55 -8.96 9.41
N PRO A 84 6.03 -7.72 9.34
CA PRO A 84 6.61 -6.57 10.04
C PRO A 84 6.58 -6.72 11.57
N MET A 85 5.64 -7.46 12.13
CA MET A 85 5.55 -7.65 13.58
C MET A 85 6.56 -8.67 14.12
N LEU A 86 6.75 -9.82 13.43
CA LEU A 86 7.43 -10.97 13.99
C LEU A 86 8.73 -11.36 13.28
N LYS A 87 9.03 -10.83 12.10
CA LYS A 87 10.25 -11.10 11.38
C LYS A 87 11.46 -10.60 12.18
N ARG A 88 12.50 -11.43 12.24
CA ARG A 88 13.72 -11.14 13.03
C ARG A 88 14.78 -10.41 12.22
N HIS A 89 14.83 -10.64 10.89
CA HIS A 89 15.82 -10.05 9.98
C HIS A 89 15.22 -9.86 8.58
N PRO A 90 15.18 -8.65 8.03
CA PRO A 90 15.38 -7.40 8.76
C PRO A 90 14.29 -7.20 9.82
N LEU A 91 14.64 -6.55 10.94
CA LEU A 91 13.72 -6.31 12.03
C LEU A 91 12.94 -5.01 11.77
N GLU A 92 11.60 -5.12 11.78
CA GLU A 92 10.70 -3.96 11.65
C GLU A 92 10.16 -3.52 13.01
N LEU A 93 9.15 -4.21 13.56
CA LEU A 93 8.62 -3.90 14.90
C LEU A 93 9.25 -4.73 16.03
N GLY A 94 9.80 -5.91 15.71
CA GLY A 94 10.61 -6.71 16.63
C GLY A 94 9.83 -7.44 17.74
N LEU A 95 8.57 -7.81 17.52
CA LEU A 95 7.72 -8.44 18.54
C LEU A 95 7.91 -9.96 18.67
N ALA A 96 8.82 -10.58 17.92
CA ALA A 96 9.08 -12.01 18.03
C ALA A 96 9.59 -12.39 19.44
N GLY A 97 8.79 -13.13 20.19
CA GLY A 97 9.05 -13.48 21.58
C GLY A 97 8.42 -12.52 22.60
N HIS A 98 7.91 -11.35 22.17
CA HIS A 98 7.32 -10.31 23.04
C HIS A 98 5.79 -10.23 22.98
N GLN A 99 5.13 -11.15 22.25
CA GLN A 99 3.67 -11.12 22.08
C GLN A 99 2.91 -11.22 23.42
N ALA A 100 3.46 -11.96 24.39
CA ALA A 100 2.86 -12.09 25.71
C ALA A 100 2.94 -10.77 26.51
N ASP A 101 4.05 -10.06 26.41
CA ASP A 101 4.27 -8.79 27.10
C ASP A 101 3.35 -7.69 26.53
N VAL A 102 3.26 -7.59 25.21
CA VAL A 102 2.32 -6.69 24.52
C VAL A 102 0.87 -6.98 24.95
N ARG A 103 0.47 -8.26 24.96
CA ARG A 103 -0.85 -8.66 25.38
C ARG A 103 -1.13 -8.25 26.84
N ALA A 104 -0.17 -8.47 27.75
CA ALA A 104 -0.31 -8.10 29.15
C ALA A 104 -0.43 -6.58 29.33
N ALA A 105 0.39 -5.82 28.63
CA ALA A 105 0.34 -4.36 28.66
C ALA A 105 -0.98 -3.77 28.14
N LEU A 106 -1.52 -4.34 27.05
CA LEU A 106 -2.83 -3.93 26.52
C LEU A 106 -3.98 -4.38 27.44
N ALA A 107 -3.89 -5.55 28.08
CA ALA A 107 -4.91 -6.05 28.99
C ALA A 107 -4.96 -5.26 30.31
N ALA A 108 -3.84 -4.72 30.77
CA ALA A 108 -3.75 -3.88 31.97
C ALA A 108 -4.35 -2.47 31.73
N ASP A 109 -4.49 -2.05 30.50
CA ASP A 109 -5.09 -0.79 30.12
C ASP A 109 -6.62 -0.94 30.02
N ALA A 110 -7.36 -0.32 30.95
CA ALA A 110 -8.82 -0.45 31.04
C ALA A 110 -9.54 -0.01 29.76
N GLN A 111 -9.02 0.99 29.03
CA GLN A 111 -9.61 1.44 27.78
C GLN A 111 -9.42 0.41 26.67
N TYR A 112 -8.23 -0.23 26.57
CA TYR A 112 -8.01 -1.31 25.63
C TYR A 112 -8.80 -2.56 26.01
N ALA A 113 -8.82 -2.95 27.28
CA ALA A 113 -9.61 -4.10 27.73
C ALA A 113 -11.09 -3.96 27.35
N ALA A 114 -11.70 -2.79 27.58
CA ALA A 114 -13.07 -2.49 27.18
C ALA A 114 -13.26 -2.49 25.65
N ALA A 115 -12.31 -1.90 24.89
CA ALA A 115 -12.37 -1.88 23.44
C ALA A 115 -12.24 -3.29 22.82
N PHE A 116 -11.37 -4.14 23.36
CA PHE A 116 -11.26 -5.54 22.95
C PHE A 116 -12.54 -6.34 23.27
N ALA A 117 -13.14 -6.17 24.44
CA ALA A 117 -14.39 -6.82 24.79
C ALA A 117 -15.54 -6.43 23.83
N ALA A 118 -15.62 -5.15 23.46
CA ALA A 118 -16.61 -4.66 22.50
C ALA A 118 -16.36 -5.18 21.08
N ALA A 119 -15.09 -5.26 20.66
CA ALA A 119 -14.70 -5.69 19.32
C ALA A 119 -14.81 -7.23 19.12
N PHE A 120 -14.62 -8.00 20.20
CA PHE A 120 -14.59 -9.47 20.20
C PHE A 120 -15.44 -10.04 21.34
N PRO A 121 -16.79 -9.90 21.28
CA PRO A 121 -17.67 -10.42 22.33
C PRO A 121 -17.59 -11.96 22.42
N PRO A 122 -17.77 -12.55 23.61
CA PRO A 122 -17.54 -13.98 23.90
C PRO A 122 -18.26 -14.96 22.96
N HIS A 123 -19.39 -14.56 22.40
CA HIS A 123 -20.23 -15.43 21.53
C HIS A 123 -19.92 -15.29 20.03
N SER A 124 -18.92 -14.50 19.64
CA SER A 124 -18.62 -14.24 18.22
C SER A 124 -17.66 -15.25 17.56
N ALA A 125 -17.12 -16.21 18.33
CA ALA A 125 -16.25 -17.25 17.79
C ALA A 125 -16.53 -18.60 18.47
N PRO A 126 -16.47 -19.72 17.71
CA PRO A 126 -16.69 -21.09 18.25
C PRO A 126 -15.62 -21.53 19.25
N ARG A 127 -14.47 -20.88 19.31
CA ARG A 127 -13.40 -21.04 20.28
C ARG A 127 -12.84 -19.69 20.68
N GLN A 128 -12.82 -19.40 21.97
CA GLN A 128 -12.05 -18.23 22.45
C GLN A 128 -10.55 -18.50 22.25
N PRO A 129 -9.79 -17.52 21.73
CA PRO A 129 -8.34 -17.66 21.65
C PRO A 129 -7.73 -17.78 23.04
N VAL A 130 -6.61 -18.51 23.15
CA VAL A 130 -5.82 -18.57 24.36
C VAL A 130 -5.42 -17.14 24.75
N GLY A 131 -5.86 -16.67 25.93
CA GLY A 131 -5.60 -15.31 26.41
C GLY A 131 -6.83 -14.41 26.55
N GLY A 132 -8.05 -14.92 26.35
CA GLY A 132 -9.30 -14.15 26.52
C GLY A 132 -9.56 -13.14 25.42
N ALA A 133 -10.26 -12.04 25.75
CA ALA A 133 -10.60 -10.99 24.79
C ALA A 133 -9.36 -10.28 24.22
N VAL A 134 -8.30 -10.07 25.00
CA VAL A 134 -7.03 -9.50 24.56
C VAL A 134 -6.08 -10.62 24.14
N SER A 135 -5.98 -10.87 22.85
CA SER A 135 -5.04 -11.83 22.26
C SER A 135 -4.27 -11.18 21.09
N PHE A 136 -3.09 -11.70 20.77
CA PHE A 136 -2.30 -11.19 19.63
C PHE A 136 -3.03 -11.39 18.30
N ASP A 137 -3.76 -12.48 18.15
CA ASP A 137 -4.63 -12.73 16.99
C ASP A 137 -5.73 -11.66 16.85
N HIS A 138 -6.33 -11.23 17.98
CA HIS A 138 -7.30 -10.13 17.97
C HIS A 138 -6.67 -8.78 17.65
N VAL A 139 -5.42 -8.51 18.08
CA VAL A 139 -4.65 -7.32 17.65
C VAL A 139 -4.54 -7.29 16.13
N VAL A 140 -4.03 -8.36 15.53
CA VAL A 140 -3.87 -8.49 14.08
C VAL A 140 -5.20 -8.32 13.34
N LYS A 141 -6.25 -9.01 13.79
CA LYS A 141 -7.59 -8.94 13.18
C LYS A 141 -8.24 -7.55 13.29
N ALA A 142 -7.99 -6.82 14.38
CA ALA A 142 -8.51 -5.47 14.53
C ALA A 142 -7.78 -4.49 13.61
N ILE A 143 -6.45 -4.53 13.55
CA ILE A 143 -5.68 -3.68 12.64
C ILE A 143 -6.07 -3.97 11.18
N ALA A 144 -6.17 -5.22 10.78
CA ALA A 144 -6.62 -5.61 9.44
C ALA A 144 -8.05 -5.11 9.12
N ALA A 145 -8.94 -5.06 10.13
CA ALA A 145 -10.26 -4.46 9.94
C ALA A 145 -10.19 -2.94 9.68
N PHE A 146 -9.30 -2.23 10.35
CA PHE A 146 -9.05 -0.81 10.07
C PHE A 146 -8.45 -0.62 8.68
N GLU A 147 -7.40 -1.35 8.32
CA GLU A 147 -6.75 -1.24 7.00
C GLU A 147 -7.73 -1.46 5.85
N ARG A 148 -8.72 -2.34 6.01
CA ARG A 148 -9.80 -2.55 5.02
C ARG A 148 -10.70 -1.33 4.84
N THR A 149 -10.67 -0.35 5.73
CA THR A 149 -11.42 0.91 5.59
C THR A 149 -10.65 2.02 4.89
N LEU A 150 -9.39 1.80 4.55
CA LEU A 150 -8.55 2.77 3.85
C LEU A 150 -8.92 2.83 2.35
N LEU A 151 -10.14 3.27 2.07
CA LEU A 151 -10.73 3.30 0.74
C LEU A 151 -10.62 4.68 0.09
N SER A 152 -9.94 4.73 -1.05
CA SER A 152 -9.80 5.87 -1.95
C SER A 152 -10.48 5.56 -3.28
N GLY A 153 -11.45 6.37 -3.68
CA GLY A 153 -12.25 6.14 -4.89
C GLY A 153 -13.05 7.37 -5.30
N ARG A 154 -12.60 8.57 -4.87
CA ARG A 154 -13.25 9.85 -5.20
C ARG A 154 -12.26 10.85 -5.83
N SER A 155 -11.20 10.33 -6.45
CA SER A 155 -10.25 11.16 -7.19
C SER A 155 -10.91 11.87 -8.39
N PRO A 156 -10.28 12.89 -8.98
CA PRO A 156 -10.75 13.49 -10.24
C PRO A 156 -11.00 12.46 -11.33
N PHE A 157 -10.14 11.44 -11.45
CA PHE A 157 -10.34 10.31 -12.37
C PHE A 157 -11.63 9.55 -12.08
N ASP A 158 -11.91 9.22 -10.81
CA ASP A 158 -13.12 8.48 -10.44
C ASP A 158 -14.39 9.28 -10.75
N ARG A 159 -14.39 10.57 -10.45
CA ARG A 159 -15.52 11.46 -10.73
C ARG A 159 -15.78 11.59 -12.24
N TYR A 160 -14.70 11.67 -13.03
CA TYR A 160 -14.80 11.71 -14.49
C TYR A 160 -15.39 10.42 -15.05
N VAL A 161 -14.89 9.24 -14.62
CA VAL A 161 -15.28 7.95 -15.20
C VAL A 161 -16.60 7.42 -14.66
N PHE A 162 -16.82 7.57 -13.34
CA PHE A 162 -17.96 6.90 -12.67
C PHE A 162 -19.10 7.84 -12.26
N SER A 163 -18.86 9.16 -12.23
CA SER A 163 -19.88 10.15 -11.85
C SER A 163 -20.28 11.08 -13.00
N ALA A 164 -19.78 10.85 -14.21
CA ALA A 164 -20.03 11.70 -15.40
C ALA A 164 -19.66 13.18 -15.20
N GLU A 165 -18.76 13.49 -14.28
CA GLU A 165 -18.24 14.84 -14.06
C GLU A 165 -17.15 15.18 -15.10
N HIS A 166 -17.54 15.49 -16.32
CA HIS A 166 -16.61 15.68 -17.45
C HIS A 166 -15.57 16.77 -17.24
N ALA A 167 -15.83 17.74 -16.36
CA ALA A 167 -14.89 18.79 -15.98
C ALA A 167 -13.89 18.36 -14.89
N ALA A 168 -14.02 17.16 -14.28
CA ALA A 168 -13.15 16.70 -13.22
C ALA A 168 -11.72 16.40 -13.70
N LEU A 169 -11.54 16.07 -14.98
CA LEU A 169 -10.21 15.91 -15.61
C LEU A 169 -9.91 17.08 -16.54
N SER A 170 -8.67 17.60 -16.44
CA SER A 170 -8.11 18.50 -17.44
C SER A 170 -7.95 17.79 -18.79
N GLU A 171 -7.91 18.56 -19.88
CA GLU A 171 -7.66 18.00 -21.22
C GLU A 171 -6.30 17.31 -21.31
N GLU A 172 -5.30 17.81 -20.59
CA GLU A 172 -3.99 17.18 -20.47
C GLU A 172 -4.09 15.81 -19.80
N ALA A 173 -4.80 15.70 -18.67
CA ALA A 173 -5.01 14.43 -17.96
C ALA A 173 -5.84 13.43 -18.79
N LYS A 174 -6.80 13.90 -19.60
CA LYS A 174 -7.55 13.06 -20.56
C LYS A 174 -6.65 12.46 -21.63
N ARG A 175 -5.73 13.26 -22.20
CA ARG A 175 -4.75 12.74 -23.15
C ARG A 175 -3.79 11.76 -22.49
N GLY A 176 -3.32 12.06 -21.26
CA GLY A 176 -2.50 11.13 -20.46
C GLY A 176 -3.23 9.82 -20.14
N MET A 177 -4.52 9.88 -19.83
CA MET A 177 -5.37 8.71 -19.67
C MET A 177 -5.41 7.85 -20.94
N ALA A 178 -5.61 8.47 -22.10
CA ALA A 178 -5.60 7.75 -23.38
C ALA A 178 -4.26 7.09 -23.67
N LEU A 179 -3.14 7.75 -23.36
CA LEU A 179 -1.79 7.18 -23.46
C LEU A 179 -1.61 6.00 -22.49
N PHE A 180 -2.02 6.16 -21.23
CA PHE A 180 -1.90 5.12 -20.19
C PHE A 180 -2.60 3.83 -20.59
N PHE A 181 -3.79 3.91 -21.16
CA PHE A 181 -4.57 2.77 -21.62
C PHE A 181 -4.25 2.33 -23.05
N SER A 182 -3.33 3.01 -23.76
CA SER A 182 -2.91 2.62 -25.10
C SER A 182 -2.08 1.33 -25.07
N ARG A 183 -2.22 0.51 -26.11
CA ARG A 183 -1.44 -0.74 -26.25
C ARG A 183 0.05 -0.46 -26.52
N THR A 184 0.39 0.68 -27.10
CA THR A 184 1.76 1.04 -27.48
C THR A 184 2.59 1.45 -26.27
N ILE A 185 1.99 2.15 -25.31
CA ILE A 185 2.68 2.56 -24.07
C ILE A 185 2.55 1.49 -23.00
N GLY A 186 1.41 0.80 -22.92
CA GLY A 186 1.27 -0.44 -22.17
C GLY A 186 1.12 -0.32 -20.65
N CYS A 187 1.01 0.87 -20.07
CA CYS A 187 0.93 1.03 -18.61
C CYS A 187 -0.20 0.20 -18.00
N ALA A 188 -1.38 0.22 -18.62
CA ALA A 188 -2.56 -0.52 -18.17
C ALA A 188 -2.42 -2.04 -18.29
N GLN A 189 -1.41 -2.57 -18.98
CA GLN A 189 -1.17 -4.01 -19.03
C GLN A 189 -0.70 -4.55 -17.66
N CYS A 190 0.00 -3.72 -16.88
CA CYS A 190 0.40 -4.03 -15.52
C CYS A 190 -0.47 -3.29 -14.49
N HIS A 191 -0.73 -1.99 -14.69
CA HIS A 191 -1.51 -1.15 -13.79
C HIS A 191 -2.98 -1.09 -14.21
N SER A 192 -3.73 -2.18 -14.04
CA SER A 192 -5.14 -2.30 -14.43
C SER A 192 -6.08 -2.43 -13.23
N GLY A 193 -7.40 -2.45 -13.54
CA GLY A 193 -8.47 -2.59 -12.57
C GLY A 193 -8.68 -1.36 -11.69
N PHE A 194 -9.64 -1.43 -10.77
CA PHE A 194 -9.99 -0.33 -9.87
C PHE A 194 -8.79 0.22 -9.11
N ASN A 195 -7.91 -0.65 -8.67
CA ASN A 195 -6.77 -0.26 -7.82
C ASN A 195 -5.51 0.09 -8.62
N PHE A 196 -5.52 0.03 -9.95
CA PHE A 196 -4.32 0.22 -10.77
C PHE A 196 -3.11 -0.62 -10.28
N ALA A 197 -3.38 -1.79 -9.71
CA ALA A 197 -2.39 -2.69 -9.14
C ALA A 197 -2.23 -3.99 -9.93
N GLY A 198 -2.95 -4.09 -11.05
CA GLY A 198 -2.95 -5.25 -11.94
C GLY A 198 -3.44 -6.54 -11.27
N ASN A 199 -4.60 -7.01 -11.70
CA ASN A 199 -4.96 -8.42 -11.58
C ASN A 199 -4.68 -9.03 -12.97
N TRP A 200 -3.60 -9.78 -13.08
CA TRP A 200 -3.31 -10.47 -14.31
C TRP A 200 -4.18 -11.73 -14.41
N ARG A 201 -4.70 -11.98 -15.61
CA ARG A 201 -5.35 -13.24 -15.93
C ARG A 201 -4.52 -13.89 -17.04
N ASP A 202 -3.98 -15.10 -16.80
CA ASP A 202 -3.27 -15.86 -17.83
C ASP A 202 -4.22 -16.41 -18.88
N ALA A 203 -3.67 -17.05 -19.91
CA ALA A 203 -4.44 -17.67 -20.99
C ALA A 203 -5.35 -18.79 -20.48
N GLU A 204 -5.03 -19.37 -19.34
CA GLU A 204 -5.76 -20.44 -18.63
C GLU A 204 -6.84 -19.87 -17.69
N GLY A 205 -6.97 -18.54 -17.61
CA GLY A 205 -7.97 -17.87 -16.78
C GLY A 205 -7.60 -17.78 -15.29
N GLN A 206 -6.37 -18.14 -14.90
CA GLN A 206 -5.89 -17.96 -13.54
C GLN A 206 -5.64 -16.47 -13.27
N THR A 207 -6.11 -15.98 -12.13
CA THR A 207 -5.85 -14.62 -11.69
C THR A 207 -4.66 -14.63 -10.75
N GLY A 208 -3.60 -13.92 -11.11
CA GLY A 208 -2.46 -13.66 -10.23
C GLY A 208 -2.20 -12.17 -10.12
N PRO A 209 -1.46 -11.74 -9.09
CA PRO A 209 -0.94 -10.39 -9.08
C PRO A 209 0.01 -10.25 -10.27
N ALA A 210 -0.11 -9.15 -11.01
CA ALA A 210 0.90 -8.83 -11.99
C ALA A 210 2.23 -8.68 -11.25
N SER A 211 3.19 -9.52 -11.59
CA SER A 211 4.55 -9.46 -11.08
C SER A 211 5.48 -9.12 -12.23
N PHE A 212 6.47 -8.32 -11.95
CA PHE A 212 7.44 -7.86 -12.93
C PHE A 212 8.85 -7.95 -12.36
N ALA A 213 9.78 -8.52 -13.13
CA ALA A 213 11.20 -8.42 -12.82
C ALA A 213 11.66 -7.02 -13.20
N ASP A 214 11.93 -6.18 -12.21
CA ASP A 214 12.41 -4.82 -12.42
C ASP A 214 13.77 -4.86 -13.13
N ASN A 215 13.80 -4.42 -14.39
CA ASN A 215 14.98 -4.33 -15.29
C ASN A 215 15.76 -5.63 -15.59
N GLY A 216 15.20 -6.80 -15.34
CA GLY A 216 15.83 -8.05 -15.71
C GLY A 216 17.04 -8.46 -14.84
N THR A 217 17.29 -7.77 -13.73
CA THR A 217 18.43 -8.04 -12.84
C THR A 217 18.02 -8.65 -11.49
N SER A 218 16.75 -8.56 -11.11
CA SER A 218 16.24 -9.22 -9.89
C SER A 218 15.68 -10.59 -10.22
N ALA A 219 16.18 -11.62 -9.57
CA ALA A 219 15.62 -12.96 -9.61
C ALA A 219 14.23 -13.06 -8.94
N THR A 220 13.82 -12.01 -8.22
CA THR A 220 12.57 -11.96 -7.48
C THR A 220 11.52 -11.15 -8.24
N ALA A 221 10.37 -11.75 -8.51
CA ALA A 221 9.25 -11.05 -9.10
C ALA A 221 8.65 -10.08 -8.08
N MET A 222 8.51 -8.81 -8.46
CA MET A 222 7.91 -7.76 -7.64
C MET A 222 6.43 -7.63 -7.96
N ARG A 223 5.62 -7.37 -6.94
CA ARG A 223 4.20 -7.05 -7.11
C ARG A 223 4.06 -5.66 -7.76
N VAL A 224 3.12 -5.53 -8.70
CA VAL A 224 2.73 -4.23 -9.23
C VAL A 224 1.95 -3.47 -8.14
N PRO A 225 2.47 -2.35 -7.62
CA PRO A 225 1.79 -1.57 -6.59
C PRO A 225 0.62 -0.78 -7.17
N THR A 226 -0.29 -0.35 -6.29
CA THR A 226 -1.36 0.58 -6.68
C THR A 226 -0.80 1.91 -7.16
N LEU A 227 -1.47 2.54 -8.14
CA LEU A 227 -1.22 3.93 -8.52
C LEU A 227 -2.22 4.90 -7.88
N ARG A 228 -3.15 4.42 -7.04
CA ARG A 228 -4.02 5.30 -6.28
C ARG A 228 -3.20 6.21 -5.37
N ASN A 229 -3.46 7.51 -5.44
CA ASN A 229 -2.73 8.53 -4.67
C ASN A 229 -1.22 8.57 -4.94
N ILE A 230 -0.77 8.07 -6.09
CA ILE A 230 0.66 7.91 -6.41
C ILE A 230 1.47 9.21 -6.27
N ALA A 231 0.86 10.38 -6.50
CA ALA A 231 1.53 11.66 -6.35
C ALA A 231 1.97 11.97 -4.90
N LEU A 232 1.47 11.24 -3.90
CA LEU A 232 1.77 11.43 -2.48
C LEU A 232 2.79 10.42 -1.93
N THR A 233 3.17 9.42 -2.72
CA THR A 233 3.93 8.24 -2.23
C THR A 233 5.37 8.19 -2.70
N ALA A 234 5.93 9.33 -3.13
CA ALA A 234 7.36 9.42 -3.43
C ALA A 234 8.21 9.06 -2.18
N PRO A 235 9.43 8.48 -2.38
CA PRO A 235 10.06 8.12 -3.63
C PRO A 235 9.53 6.79 -4.21
N TYR A 236 9.79 6.56 -5.49
CA TYR A 236 9.17 5.50 -6.28
C TYR A 236 10.08 4.30 -6.51
N MET A 237 9.49 3.18 -6.96
CA MET A 237 10.04 1.83 -7.09
C MET A 237 10.23 1.15 -5.73
N HIS A 238 10.52 -0.15 -5.76
CA HIS A 238 10.68 -0.95 -4.53
C HIS A 238 11.87 -0.52 -3.66
N ASP A 239 12.85 0.11 -4.27
CA ASP A 239 14.09 0.58 -3.65
C ASP A 239 14.15 2.13 -3.51
N GLY A 240 13.05 2.82 -3.86
CA GLY A 240 12.94 4.27 -3.72
C GLY A 240 13.91 5.08 -4.60
N ARG A 241 14.42 4.49 -5.70
CA ARG A 241 15.49 5.10 -6.52
C ARG A 241 15.07 6.35 -7.29
N PHE A 242 13.77 6.60 -7.49
CA PHE A 242 13.28 7.79 -8.19
C PHE A 242 12.51 8.70 -7.24
N ALA A 243 12.92 9.96 -7.18
CA ALA A 243 12.30 10.96 -6.31
C ALA A 243 11.02 11.55 -6.91
N THR A 244 10.87 11.53 -8.24
CA THR A 244 9.77 12.19 -8.96
C THR A 244 9.10 11.27 -9.98
N LEU A 245 7.85 11.59 -10.35
CA LEU A 245 7.15 10.90 -11.44
C LEU A 245 7.82 11.15 -12.80
N GLU A 246 8.45 12.30 -12.96
CA GLU A 246 9.24 12.66 -14.14
C GLU A 246 10.39 11.66 -14.36
N GLU A 247 11.11 11.31 -13.29
CA GLU A 247 12.19 10.30 -13.32
C GLU A 247 11.65 8.90 -13.62
N VAL A 248 10.52 8.53 -13.04
CA VAL A 248 9.84 7.26 -13.34
C VAL A 248 9.48 7.17 -14.82
N LEU A 249 8.88 8.20 -15.40
CA LEU A 249 8.50 8.18 -16.82
C LEU A 249 9.72 8.28 -17.75
N ALA A 250 10.79 8.95 -17.32
CA ALA A 250 12.06 8.93 -18.06
C ALA A 250 12.66 7.51 -18.10
N HIS A 251 12.60 6.78 -16.99
CA HIS A 251 13.03 5.37 -16.94
C HIS A 251 12.21 4.47 -17.90
N TYR A 252 10.87 4.58 -17.86
CA TYR A 252 10.03 3.82 -18.81
C TYR A 252 10.23 4.23 -20.26
N SER A 253 10.52 5.50 -20.53
CA SER A 253 10.88 5.96 -21.87
C SER A 253 12.17 5.31 -22.37
N ALA A 254 13.21 5.23 -21.54
CA ALA A 254 14.47 4.58 -21.88
C ALA A 254 14.29 3.06 -22.12
N LEU A 255 13.36 2.41 -21.41
CA LEU A 255 12.97 1.03 -21.71
C LEU A 255 12.32 0.93 -23.10
N GLY A 256 11.45 1.88 -23.47
CA GLY A 256 10.85 1.95 -24.80
C GLY A 256 11.88 2.15 -25.92
N GLU A 257 12.93 2.96 -25.71
CA GLU A 257 14.05 3.11 -26.64
C GLU A 257 14.78 1.78 -26.89
N ARG A 258 15.06 1.04 -25.80
CA ARG A 258 15.69 -0.30 -25.89
C ARG A 258 14.79 -1.29 -26.63
N ALA A 259 13.47 -1.29 -26.36
CA ALA A 259 12.51 -2.14 -27.04
C ALA A 259 12.50 -1.89 -28.54
N GLN A 260 12.52 -0.62 -28.95
CA GLN A 260 12.56 -0.20 -30.34
C GLN A 260 13.85 -0.63 -31.02
N ALA A 261 14.99 -0.56 -30.32
CA ALA A 261 16.30 -0.95 -30.85
C ALA A 261 16.48 -2.46 -30.97
N GLN A 262 15.96 -3.25 -30.04
CA GLN A 262 16.25 -4.69 -29.90
C GLN A 262 15.16 -5.64 -30.42
N ARG A 263 14.12 -5.14 -31.03
CA ARG A 263 12.94 -5.76 -31.73
C ARG A 263 12.42 -7.15 -31.29
N ALA A 264 13.12 -7.94 -30.48
CA ALA A 264 12.79 -9.36 -30.31
C ALA A 264 12.86 -9.92 -28.86
N GLN A 265 13.34 -9.20 -27.85
CA GLN A 265 13.63 -9.78 -26.53
C GLN A 265 13.01 -9.06 -25.34
N GLN A 266 12.26 -8.00 -25.54
CA GLN A 266 11.65 -7.25 -24.44
C GLN A 266 10.22 -7.69 -24.18
N ASP A 267 9.83 -7.66 -22.91
CA ASP A 267 8.45 -7.89 -22.49
C ASP A 267 7.50 -6.92 -23.20
N ARG A 268 6.56 -7.47 -23.97
CA ARG A 268 5.57 -6.68 -24.75
C ARG A 268 4.64 -5.84 -23.88
N ARG A 269 4.66 -6.04 -22.57
CA ARG A 269 3.91 -5.22 -21.58
C ARG A 269 4.56 -3.88 -21.31
N LEU A 270 5.85 -3.72 -21.62
CA LEU A 270 6.58 -2.46 -21.50
C LEU A 270 6.33 -1.53 -22.69
N PRO A 271 6.61 -0.22 -22.55
CA PRO A 271 6.55 0.70 -23.67
C PRO A 271 7.33 0.20 -24.87
N GLN A 272 6.72 0.20 -26.04
CA GLN A 272 7.31 -0.28 -27.28
C GLN A 272 8.05 0.81 -28.05
N ARG A 273 8.01 2.04 -27.57
CA ARG A 273 8.71 3.21 -28.06
C ARG A 273 9.00 4.20 -26.93
N PRO A 274 9.95 5.13 -27.11
CA PRO A 274 10.16 6.19 -26.13
C PRO A 274 8.93 7.09 -26.01
N LEU A 275 8.81 7.72 -24.84
CA LEU A 275 7.82 8.76 -24.54
C LEU A 275 8.36 10.13 -24.90
N GLY A 276 7.62 10.89 -25.71
CA GLY A 276 7.91 12.30 -25.95
C GLY A 276 7.75 13.16 -24.68
N LEU A 277 8.35 14.35 -24.67
CA LEU A 277 8.27 15.25 -23.50
C LEU A 277 6.82 15.63 -23.16
N SER A 278 6.01 15.95 -24.19
CA SER A 278 4.59 16.27 -24.01
C SER A 278 3.82 15.08 -23.44
N GLU A 279 4.06 13.88 -23.96
CA GLU A 279 3.40 12.64 -23.49
C GLU A 279 3.73 12.32 -22.02
N ARG A 280 4.96 12.60 -21.59
CA ARG A 280 5.34 12.47 -20.16
C ARG A 280 4.56 13.46 -19.30
N GLY A 281 4.41 14.71 -19.71
CA GLY A 281 3.59 15.72 -19.02
C GLY A 281 2.13 15.27 -18.90
N GLU A 282 1.55 14.80 -20.00
CA GLU A 282 0.18 14.31 -20.07
C GLU A 282 -0.03 13.09 -19.14
N LEU A 283 0.90 12.13 -19.12
CA LEU A 283 0.86 10.98 -18.21
C LEU A 283 0.99 11.42 -16.75
N ILE A 284 1.84 12.40 -16.43
CA ILE A 284 1.96 12.96 -15.07
C ILE A 284 0.65 13.61 -14.64
N ALA A 285 0.02 14.40 -15.53
CA ALA A 285 -1.28 15.01 -15.25
C ALA A 285 -2.36 13.93 -14.95
N PHE A 286 -2.34 12.85 -15.72
CA PHE A 286 -3.22 11.70 -15.45
C PHE A 286 -2.90 11.03 -14.11
N LEU A 287 -1.65 10.69 -13.82
CA LEU A 287 -1.24 10.06 -12.57
C LEU A 287 -1.59 10.92 -11.35
N ARG A 288 -1.42 12.24 -11.43
CA ARG A 288 -1.85 13.17 -10.38
C ARG A 288 -3.36 13.17 -10.18
N SER A 289 -4.14 12.96 -11.24
CA SER A 289 -5.59 12.90 -11.17
C SER A 289 -6.13 11.66 -10.43
N LEU A 290 -5.28 10.68 -10.10
CA LEU A 290 -5.59 9.52 -9.28
C LEU A 290 -5.54 9.81 -7.77
N THR A 291 -5.27 11.06 -7.37
CA THR A 291 -5.22 11.48 -5.96
C THR A 291 -6.62 11.82 -5.46
N ASP A 292 -7.03 11.16 -4.40
CA ASP A 292 -8.29 11.41 -3.68
C ASP A 292 -8.00 12.29 -2.46
N GLU A 293 -8.17 13.59 -2.62
CA GLU A 293 -7.93 14.56 -1.55
C GLU A 293 -8.87 14.33 -0.34
N SER A 294 -10.10 13.87 -0.58
CA SER A 294 -11.05 13.59 0.49
C SER A 294 -10.60 12.41 1.37
N PHE A 295 -9.87 11.45 0.79
CA PHE A 295 -9.21 10.37 1.52
C PHE A 295 -8.11 10.94 2.41
N VAL A 296 -7.22 11.76 1.87
CA VAL A 296 -6.11 12.36 2.63
C VAL A 296 -6.65 13.19 3.79
N GLN A 297 -7.61 14.08 3.54
CA GLN A 297 -8.22 14.92 4.58
C GLN A 297 -8.86 14.10 5.70
N ARG A 298 -9.57 13.01 5.38
CA ARG A 298 -10.21 12.12 6.36
C ARG A 298 -9.24 11.55 7.40
N PHE A 299 -8.01 11.28 6.99
CA PHE A 299 -7.02 10.64 7.85
C PHE A 299 -5.96 11.61 8.39
N ALA A 300 -5.71 12.76 7.75
CA ALA A 300 -4.75 13.77 8.19
C ALA A 300 -5.10 14.40 9.55
N VAL A 301 -6.38 14.64 9.82
CA VAL A 301 -6.87 15.26 11.08
C VAL A 301 -6.52 14.43 12.32
N HIS A 302 -6.19 13.15 12.15
CA HIS A 302 -5.92 12.25 13.28
C HIS A 302 -4.42 12.11 13.61
N ALA A 303 -3.52 12.57 12.75
CA ALA A 303 -2.10 12.60 13.05
C ALA A 303 -1.77 13.71 14.09
N SER A 304 -2.46 14.86 14.02
CA SER A 304 -2.27 15.97 14.96
C SER A 304 -2.81 15.70 16.37
N ALA A 305 -3.77 14.79 16.52
CA ALA A 305 -4.33 14.45 17.84
C ALA A 305 -3.46 13.47 18.63
N ALA A 306 -2.59 12.70 17.95
CA ALA A 306 -1.65 11.78 18.60
C ALA A 306 -0.41 12.51 19.16
N GLU A 307 -0.08 13.70 18.64
CA GLU A 307 1.04 14.53 19.12
C GLU A 307 0.68 15.43 20.32
N SER A 308 -0.59 15.51 20.67
CA SER A 308 -1.09 16.45 21.72
C SER A 308 -1.45 15.78 23.06
N THR A 309 -0.98 14.56 23.32
CA THR A 309 -1.09 13.98 24.68
C THR A 309 0.26 14.09 25.39
N PRO A 310 0.36 14.88 26.46
CA PRO A 310 1.60 15.09 27.21
C PRO A 310 2.08 13.85 27.93
#